data_5186ec52db433a218e6cc2c1797a320e
#
_entry.id   5186ec52db433a218e6cc2c1797a320e
#
_cell.length_a   1.000
_cell.length_b   1.000
_cell.length_c   1.000
_cell.angle_alpha   90.00
_cell.angle_beta   90.00
_cell.angle_gamma   90.00
#
_symmetry.space_group_name_H-M   'P 1'
#
loop_
_entity.id
_entity.type
_entity.pdbx_description
1 polymer ?
#
loop_
_entity_poly.entity_id
_entity_poly.type
_entity_poly.pdbx_seq_one_letter_code
_entity_poly.pdbx_strand_id
1 'polypeptide(L)'
;RRQRQMCIRDSHKLIIVVCDNGGHAVINRLQLYKGGKEFNCLFESSKVQNIKKIDFAKHAESLGATGENVNSINELEQAFIRAKKSKSTYIISIKTDGYQWLEGSAYWESPTLTKPSTKENERALKEHLQGKSKQRQGV
;
A
#
# COMPACT_ATOMS: atom_id res chain seq x y z
N ARG A 1 -6.39 -14.38 3.73
CA ARG A 1 -5.61 -14.91 2.59
C ARG A 1 -6.17 -16.24 2.05
N ARG A 2 -6.46 -17.24 2.89
CA ARG A 2 -7.03 -18.54 2.46
C ARG A 2 -8.37 -18.38 1.72
N GLN A 3 -9.24 -17.47 2.17
CA GLN A 3 -10.58 -17.28 1.61
C GLN A 3 -10.56 -16.77 0.15
N ARG A 4 -9.59 -15.91 -0.22
CA ARG A 4 -9.44 -15.40 -1.60
C ARG A 4 -8.98 -16.51 -2.57
N GLN A 5 -8.05 -17.36 -2.15
CA GLN A 5 -7.62 -18.52 -2.94
C GLN A 5 -8.74 -19.54 -3.11
N MET A 6 -9.55 -19.75 -2.07
CA MET A 6 -10.74 -20.60 -2.16
C MET A 6 -11.76 -20.06 -3.17
N CYS A 7 -12.04 -18.76 -3.18
CA CYS A 7 -12.99 -18.18 -4.12
C CYS A 7 -12.55 -18.35 -5.59
N ILE A 8 -11.27 -18.18 -5.89
CA ILE A 8 -10.73 -18.45 -7.23
C ILE A 8 -10.87 -19.94 -7.57
N ARG A 9 -10.48 -20.82 -6.68
CA ARG A 9 -10.57 -22.26 -6.84
C ARG A 9 -12.00 -22.74 -6.99
N ASP A 10 -12.92 -22.21 -6.21
CA ASP A 10 -14.32 -22.65 -6.18
C ASP A 10 -15.20 -21.88 -7.19
N SER A 11 -14.57 -21.21 -8.17
CA SER A 11 -15.21 -20.49 -9.27
C SER A 11 -16.16 -19.34 -8.83
N HIS A 12 -16.01 -18.84 -7.61
CA HIS A 12 -16.71 -17.63 -7.18
C HIS A 12 -16.04 -16.42 -7.79
N LYS A 13 -16.79 -15.65 -8.57
CA LYS A 13 -16.28 -14.45 -9.23
C LYS A 13 -15.96 -13.35 -8.21
N LEU A 14 -14.73 -12.84 -8.27
CA LEU A 14 -14.28 -11.64 -7.55
C LEU A 14 -13.69 -10.63 -8.55
N ILE A 15 -13.80 -9.35 -8.23
CA ILE A 15 -13.04 -8.29 -8.89
C ILE A 15 -12.07 -7.75 -7.84
N ILE A 16 -10.77 -7.85 -8.12
CA ILE A 16 -9.70 -7.46 -7.20
C ILE A 16 -8.86 -6.39 -7.88
N VAL A 17 -8.74 -5.23 -7.23
CA VAL A 17 -7.80 -4.19 -7.65
C VAL A 17 -6.58 -4.25 -6.75
N VAL A 18 -5.41 -4.43 -7.35
CA VAL A 18 -4.12 -4.43 -6.67
C VAL A 18 -3.45 -3.09 -6.92
N CYS A 19 -3.36 -2.28 -5.87
CA CYS A 19 -2.59 -1.03 -5.88
C CYS A 19 -1.14 -1.36 -5.53
N ASP A 20 -0.29 -1.47 -6.55
CA ASP A 20 1.13 -1.80 -6.37
C ASP A 20 1.93 -0.53 -6.08
N ASN A 21 2.28 -0.32 -4.83
CA ASN A 21 3.09 0.81 -4.38
C ASN A 21 4.59 0.47 -4.25
N GLY A 22 5.03 -0.66 -4.80
CA GLY A 22 6.43 -1.07 -4.81
C GLY A 22 6.98 -1.57 -3.46
N GLY A 23 6.12 -1.93 -2.50
CA GLY A 23 6.57 -2.50 -1.22
C GLY A 23 5.65 -2.23 -0.05
N HIS A 24 6.24 -1.91 1.09
CA HIS A 24 5.55 -1.56 2.33
C HIS A 24 5.48 -0.04 2.53
N ALA A 25 4.84 0.68 1.59
CA ALA A 25 4.83 2.15 1.57
C ALA A 25 4.28 2.78 2.86
N VAL A 26 3.24 2.20 3.45
CA VAL A 26 2.69 2.67 4.72
C VAL A 26 3.70 2.56 5.85
N ILE A 27 4.47 1.48 5.90
CA ILE A 27 5.53 1.31 6.91
C ILE A 27 6.66 2.31 6.68
N ASN A 28 7.07 2.53 5.43
CA ASN A 28 8.05 3.54 5.07
C ASN A 28 7.60 4.95 5.53
N ARG A 29 6.34 5.29 5.28
CA ARG A 29 5.74 6.53 5.76
C ARG A 29 5.83 6.67 7.27
N LEU A 30 5.47 5.62 8.02
CA LEU A 30 5.53 5.64 9.48
C LEU A 30 6.95 5.85 10.00
N GLN A 31 7.95 5.24 9.37
CA GLN A 31 9.36 5.45 9.71
C GLN A 31 9.77 6.91 9.50
N LEU A 32 9.50 7.47 8.33
CA LEU A 32 9.81 8.87 8.01
C LEU A 32 9.08 9.84 8.94
N TYR A 33 7.81 9.57 9.23
CA TYR A 33 6.99 10.40 10.11
C TYR A 33 7.53 10.46 11.55
N LYS A 34 8.20 9.40 12.00
CA LYS A 34 8.84 9.32 13.33
C LYS A 34 10.28 9.82 13.34
N GLY A 35 10.73 10.45 12.25
CA GLY A 35 12.10 10.99 12.12
C GLY A 35 13.15 9.91 11.85
N GLY A 36 12.74 8.71 11.48
CA GLY A 36 13.61 7.64 11.01
C GLY A 36 14.04 7.85 9.56
N LYS A 37 15.00 7.05 9.12
CA LYS A 37 15.41 6.94 7.71
C LYS A 37 14.69 5.79 7.05
N GLU A 38 14.57 5.85 5.73
CA GLU A 38 14.08 4.71 4.94
C GLU A 38 14.95 3.47 5.17
N PHE A 39 14.29 2.34 5.36
CA PHE A 39 14.97 1.08 5.59
C PHE A 39 14.20 -0.10 4.98
N ASN A 40 14.62 -0.51 3.79
CA ASN A 40 14.15 -1.71 3.09
C ASN A 40 12.62 -1.91 3.00
N CYS A 41 11.84 -0.84 3.10
CA CYS A 41 10.38 -0.91 3.03
C CYS A 41 9.86 -0.85 1.58
N LEU A 42 10.53 -0.11 0.73
CA LEU A 42 10.24 -0.03 -0.70
C LEU A 42 11.34 -0.72 -1.49
N PHE A 43 10.99 -1.37 -2.58
CA PHE A 43 11.97 -1.99 -3.47
C PHE A 43 12.97 -0.97 -4.02
N GLU A 44 12.48 0.23 -4.32
CA GLU A 44 13.29 1.32 -4.86
C GLU A 44 14.39 1.80 -3.90
N SER A 45 14.10 1.84 -2.60
CA SER A 45 15.06 2.23 -1.55
C SER A 45 15.79 1.04 -0.92
N SER A 46 15.51 -0.18 -1.36
CA SER A 46 16.14 -1.37 -0.81
C SER A 46 17.53 -1.59 -1.41
N LYS A 47 18.42 -2.19 -0.61
CA LYS A 47 19.76 -2.60 -1.07
C LYS A 47 19.77 -3.97 -1.74
N VAL A 48 18.61 -4.55 -2.01
CA VAL A 48 18.50 -5.86 -2.64
C VAL A 48 18.92 -5.74 -4.11
N GLN A 49 19.91 -6.52 -4.51
CA GLN A 49 20.33 -6.61 -5.91
C GLN A 49 19.35 -7.47 -6.71
N ASN A 50 19.12 -7.09 -7.96
CA ASN A 50 18.28 -7.85 -8.91
C ASN A 50 16.83 -8.06 -8.44
N ILE A 51 16.19 -7.03 -7.94
CA ILE A 51 14.77 -7.07 -7.58
C ILE A 51 13.95 -7.38 -8.83
N LYS A 52 13.31 -8.54 -8.82
CA LYS A 52 12.34 -8.89 -9.85
C LYS A 52 11.01 -8.21 -9.52
N LYS A 53 10.49 -7.44 -10.48
CA LYS A 53 9.14 -6.87 -10.35
C LYS A 53 8.12 -7.99 -10.40
N ILE A 54 7.21 -8.01 -9.45
CA ILE A 54 6.10 -8.95 -9.42
C ILE A 54 5.07 -8.48 -10.46
N ASP A 55 4.69 -9.36 -11.36
CA ASP A 55 3.57 -9.16 -12.26
C ASP A 55 2.32 -9.80 -11.64
N PHE A 56 1.51 -8.99 -10.99
CA PHE A 56 0.31 -9.46 -10.30
C PHE A 56 -0.75 -9.99 -11.27
N ALA A 57 -0.80 -9.47 -12.50
CA ALA A 57 -1.72 -9.96 -13.52
C ALA A 57 -1.34 -11.39 -13.93
N LYS A 58 -0.08 -11.63 -14.29
CA LYS A 58 0.40 -12.99 -14.60
C LYS A 58 0.31 -13.94 -13.42
N HIS A 59 0.55 -13.45 -12.21
CA HIS A 59 0.35 -14.26 -11.01
C HIS A 59 -1.12 -14.70 -10.86
N ALA A 60 -2.05 -13.80 -11.13
CA ALA A 60 -3.48 -14.13 -11.12
C ALA A 60 -3.87 -15.16 -12.19
N GLU A 61 -3.32 -15.00 -13.40
CA GLU A 61 -3.54 -15.95 -14.50
C GLU A 61 -3.04 -17.35 -14.15
N SER A 62 -1.90 -17.46 -13.50
CA SER A 62 -1.37 -18.75 -13.02
C SER A 62 -2.28 -19.44 -11.99
N LEU A 63 -3.18 -18.71 -11.36
CA LEU A 63 -4.20 -19.22 -10.42
C LEU A 63 -5.58 -19.45 -11.10
N GLY A 64 -5.68 -19.26 -12.41
CA GLY A 64 -6.92 -19.45 -13.17
C GLY A 64 -7.87 -18.24 -13.20
N ALA A 65 -7.40 -17.04 -12.77
CA ALA A 65 -8.13 -15.80 -12.92
C ALA A 65 -7.75 -15.07 -14.21
N THR A 66 -8.51 -14.03 -14.58
CA THR A 66 -8.10 -13.10 -15.62
C THR A 66 -7.27 -11.99 -15.00
N GLY A 67 -6.09 -11.70 -15.54
CA GLY A 67 -5.19 -10.65 -15.06
C GLY A 67 -5.06 -9.51 -16.08
N GLU A 68 -5.02 -8.27 -15.60
CA GLU A 68 -4.79 -7.09 -16.43
C GLU A 68 -3.94 -6.05 -15.68
N ASN A 69 -2.91 -5.52 -16.34
CA ASN A 69 -2.12 -4.40 -15.84
C ASN A 69 -2.58 -3.11 -16.50
N VAL A 70 -2.81 -2.07 -15.72
CA VAL A 70 -3.24 -0.75 -16.18
C VAL A 70 -2.32 0.34 -15.63
N ASN A 71 -2.20 1.46 -16.37
CA ASN A 71 -1.25 2.52 -16.06
C ASN A 71 -1.92 3.89 -15.81
N SER A 72 -3.23 3.96 -15.96
CA SER A 72 -4.00 5.20 -15.75
C SER A 72 -5.36 4.93 -15.13
N ILE A 73 -5.98 5.96 -14.57
CA ILE A 73 -7.34 5.86 -14.02
C ILE A 73 -8.35 5.53 -15.13
N ASN A 74 -8.21 6.10 -16.31
CA ASN A 74 -9.09 5.78 -17.45
C ASN A 74 -9.00 4.30 -17.83
N GLU A 75 -7.78 3.75 -17.88
CA GLU A 75 -7.57 2.32 -18.14
C GLU A 75 -8.17 1.46 -17.02
N LEU A 76 -8.03 1.89 -15.75
CA LEU A 76 -8.63 1.20 -14.61
C LEU A 76 -10.16 1.15 -14.71
N GLU A 77 -10.81 2.25 -15.09
CA GLU A 77 -12.25 2.29 -15.29
C GLU A 77 -12.69 1.32 -16.40
N GLN A 78 -11.99 1.33 -17.54
CA GLN A 78 -12.29 0.41 -18.63
C GLN A 78 -12.05 -1.06 -18.25
N ALA A 79 -10.96 -1.34 -17.52
CA ALA A 79 -10.68 -2.67 -17.00
C ALA A 79 -11.77 -3.14 -16.03
N PHE A 80 -12.28 -2.23 -15.18
CA PHE A 80 -13.36 -2.53 -14.26
C PHE A 80 -14.67 -2.87 -14.98
N ILE A 81 -14.97 -2.18 -16.09
CA ILE A 81 -16.13 -2.50 -16.95
C ILE A 81 -15.97 -3.90 -17.57
N ARG A 82 -14.77 -4.25 -18.06
CA ARG A 82 -14.46 -5.59 -18.56
C ARG A 82 -14.60 -6.65 -17.47
N ALA A 83 -14.05 -6.35 -16.29
CA ALA A 83 -14.13 -7.23 -15.13
C ALA A 83 -15.57 -7.54 -14.73
N LYS A 84 -16.48 -6.53 -14.76
CA LYS A 84 -17.91 -6.75 -14.48
C LYS A 84 -18.55 -7.75 -15.46
N LYS A 85 -18.14 -7.74 -16.72
CA LYS A 85 -18.67 -8.62 -17.77
C LYS A 85 -18.04 -10.01 -17.76
N SER A 86 -16.87 -10.17 -17.16
CA SER A 86 -16.17 -11.46 -17.06
C SER A 86 -16.99 -12.48 -16.27
N LYS A 87 -16.87 -13.74 -16.62
CA LYS A 87 -17.45 -14.88 -15.88
C LYS A 87 -16.52 -15.43 -14.80
N SER A 88 -15.21 -15.13 -14.90
CA SER A 88 -14.19 -15.56 -13.94
C SER A 88 -13.76 -14.41 -13.03
N THR A 89 -13.09 -14.75 -11.96
CA THR A 89 -12.39 -13.77 -11.11
C THR A 89 -11.45 -12.92 -11.95
N TYR A 90 -11.42 -11.62 -11.69
CA TYR A 90 -10.67 -10.64 -12.46
C TYR A 90 -9.78 -9.82 -11.55
N ILE A 91 -8.51 -9.73 -11.88
CA ILE A 91 -7.53 -8.99 -11.11
C ILE A 91 -6.97 -7.87 -11.99
N ILE A 92 -7.08 -6.64 -11.50
CA ILE A 92 -6.56 -5.45 -12.15
C ILE A 92 -5.42 -4.94 -11.29
N SER A 93 -4.23 -4.83 -11.86
CA SER A 93 -3.07 -4.27 -11.17
C SER A 93 -2.77 -2.88 -11.70
N ILE A 94 -2.68 -1.90 -10.79
CA ILE A 94 -2.29 -0.53 -11.10
C ILE A 94 -1.13 -0.12 -10.20
N LYS A 95 -0.14 0.52 -10.80
CA LYS A 95 0.95 1.12 -10.03
C LYS A 95 0.49 2.38 -9.34
N THR A 96 0.85 2.51 -8.08
CA THR A 96 0.63 3.70 -7.27
C THR A 96 1.95 4.24 -6.75
N ASP A 97 2.01 5.53 -6.47
CA ASP A 97 3.18 6.16 -5.88
C ASP A 97 3.34 5.70 -4.42
N GLY A 98 4.53 5.21 -4.08
CA GLY A 98 4.86 4.76 -2.73
C GLY A 98 5.18 5.89 -1.74
N TYR A 99 5.32 7.14 -2.23
CA TYR A 99 5.70 8.31 -1.45
C TYR A 99 4.60 9.36 -1.34
N GLN A 100 3.57 9.30 -2.17
CA GLN A 100 2.44 10.22 -2.12
C GLN A 100 1.29 9.64 -1.31
N TRP A 101 0.80 10.41 -0.35
CA TRP A 101 -0.31 10.04 0.52
C TRP A 101 -1.25 11.22 0.70
N LEU A 102 -2.46 10.90 1.06
CA LEU A 102 -3.42 11.92 1.50
C LEU A 102 -2.92 12.57 2.78
N GLU A 103 -3.17 13.86 2.92
CA GLU A 103 -2.95 14.57 4.18
C GLU A 103 -3.84 13.99 5.28
N GLY A 104 -3.35 14.11 6.49
CA GLY A 104 -4.04 13.60 7.66
C GLY A 104 -3.49 12.28 8.14
N SER A 105 -3.35 12.19 9.43
CA SER A 105 -2.90 11.01 10.15
C SER A 105 -3.52 11.03 11.53
N ALA A 106 -3.95 9.90 12.02
CA ALA A 106 -4.31 9.78 13.41
C ALA A 106 -3.02 9.80 14.24
N TYR A 107 -2.95 10.71 15.21
CA TYR A 107 -1.84 10.78 16.17
C TYR A 107 -2.12 9.85 17.35
N TRP A 108 -2.11 8.54 17.07
CA TRP A 108 -2.31 7.55 18.12
C TRP A 108 -1.08 7.41 19.02
N GLU A 109 -1.27 6.82 20.18
CA GLU A 109 -0.19 6.40 21.06
C GLU A 109 0.65 5.31 20.38
N SER A 110 1.68 5.71 19.66
CA SER A 110 2.73 4.79 19.21
C SER A 110 3.99 5.06 20.02
N PRO A 111 4.89 4.10 20.19
CA PRO A 111 6.17 4.33 20.82
C PRO A 111 6.88 5.49 20.11
N THR A 112 6.80 6.67 20.70
CA THR A 112 7.51 7.84 20.23
C THR A 112 8.75 7.97 21.09
N LEU A 113 9.87 8.27 20.47
CA LEU A 113 11.11 8.51 21.21
C LEU A 113 10.89 9.67 22.20
N THR A 114 10.80 9.35 23.48
CA THR A 114 10.67 10.35 24.55
C THR A 114 11.96 11.15 24.73
N LYS A 115 13.09 10.60 24.27
CA LYS A 115 14.39 11.25 24.24
C LYS A 115 14.91 11.25 22.81
N PRO A 116 14.62 12.29 22.01
CA PRO A 116 15.09 12.36 20.63
C PRO A 116 16.63 12.46 20.59
N SER A 117 17.24 11.72 19.68
CA SER A 117 18.69 11.67 19.49
C SER A 117 19.16 12.44 18.24
N THR A 118 18.22 12.85 17.38
CA THR A 118 18.50 13.60 16.15
C THR A 118 17.52 14.77 16.01
N LYS A 119 17.88 15.76 15.20
CA LYS A 119 16.99 16.91 14.89
C LYS A 119 15.69 16.45 14.21
N GLU A 120 15.75 15.44 13.39
CA GLU A 120 14.58 14.84 12.74
C GLU A 120 13.63 14.20 13.76
N ASN A 121 14.18 13.52 14.77
CA ASN A 121 13.39 12.95 15.86
C ASN A 121 12.77 14.05 16.74
N GLU A 122 13.49 15.14 17.00
CA GLU A 122 12.97 16.31 17.75
C GLU A 122 11.78 16.94 17.02
N ARG A 123 11.93 17.15 15.69
CA ARG A 123 10.85 17.67 14.86
C ARG A 123 9.64 16.76 14.89
N ALA A 124 9.85 15.46 14.67
CA ALA A 124 8.78 14.46 14.65
C ALA A 124 8.03 14.40 16.01
N LEU A 125 8.76 14.48 17.13
CA LEU A 125 8.15 14.53 18.47
C LEU A 125 7.31 15.80 18.64
N LYS A 126 7.83 16.96 18.25
CA LYS A 126 7.11 18.23 18.34
C LYS A 126 5.83 18.22 17.51
N GLU A 127 5.90 17.74 16.26
CA GLU A 127 4.75 17.63 15.37
C GLU A 127 3.71 16.64 15.92
N HIS A 128 4.18 15.52 16.49
CA HIS A 128 3.30 14.53 17.13
C HIS A 128 2.53 15.14 18.32
N LEU A 129 3.22 15.82 19.23
CA LEU A 129 2.60 16.46 20.39
C LEU A 129 1.61 17.55 19.98
N GLN A 130 1.97 18.36 18.98
CA GLN A 130 1.08 19.37 18.42
C GLN A 130 -0.17 18.77 17.76
N GLY A 131 0.01 17.71 16.96
CA GLY A 131 -1.10 17.02 16.33
C GLY A 131 -2.03 16.36 17.35
N LYS A 132 -1.44 15.72 18.37
CA LYS A 132 -2.18 15.09 19.45
C LYS A 132 -3.02 16.10 20.24
N SER A 133 -2.49 17.29 20.52
CA SER A 133 -3.22 18.33 21.25
C SER A 133 -4.44 18.88 20.51
N LYS A 134 -4.45 18.77 19.18
CA LYS A 134 -5.57 19.19 18.30
C LYS A 134 -6.53 18.05 17.98
N GLN A 135 -6.21 16.84 18.38
CA GLN A 135 -7.02 15.69 18.09
C GLN A 135 -8.27 15.67 18.95
N ARG A 136 -9.42 15.33 18.34
CA ARG A 136 -10.68 15.18 19.06
C ARG A 136 -10.50 14.06 20.09
N GLN A 137 -10.68 14.37 21.37
CA GLN A 137 -10.77 13.34 22.38
C GLN A 137 -12.07 12.58 22.15
N GLY A 138 -11.97 11.25 22.04
CA GLY A 138 -13.14 10.40 21.93
C GLY A 138 -14.03 10.56 23.16
N VAL A 139 -15.34 10.64 22.94
CA VAL A 139 -16.37 10.62 23.97
C VAL A 139 -16.54 9.19 24.41
#